data_c803944794d60264545838d26d824787
#
_entry.id   c803944794d60264545838d26d824787
#
_cell.length_a   1.000
_cell.length_b   1.000
_cell.length_c   1.000
_cell.angle_alpha   90.00
_cell.angle_beta   90.00
_cell.angle_gamma   90.00
#
_symmetry.space_group_name_H-M   'P 1'
#
loop_
_entity.id
_entity.type
_entity.pdbx_description
1 polymer ?
#
loop_
_entity_poly.entity_id
_entity_poly.type
_entity_poly.pdbx_seq_one_letter_code
_entity_poly.pdbx_strand_id
1 'polypeptide(L)'
;QAIEKIVYWLKKAETVAENEAQKAVISKLIRFYETGNLKDFDEYAILWVKDLDSRIDFVNGFTESYGDPLGMKASWESLVNFKDIESTHRTEIISSNAQWFEDHSPVDKAFKKDEVKGVSAKVITAAILGGDLYPSTAIGINLPNSNWIRSHHGSKSVTIGNITDAYNKAAHGNGFNEEFVYSDTEKQLIDKYADLTGELHTDLHECLGH
;
A
#
# COMPACT_ATOMS: atom_id res chain seq x y z
N GLN A 1 1.91 2.68 -28.11
CA GLN A 1 3.33 2.32 -27.93
C GLN A 1 3.68 2.02 -26.45
N ALA A 2 3.35 2.89 -25.48
CA ALA A 2 3.66 2.61 -24.06
C ALA A 2 2.86 1.41 -23.53
N ILE A 3 1.56 1.40 -23.74
CA ILE A 3 0.68 0.29 -23.33
C ILE A 3 1.10 -1.04 -23.97
N GLU A 4 1.46 -1.06 -25.24
CA GLU A 4 1.95 -2.27 -25.91
C GLU A 4 3.22 -2.84 -25.24
N LYS A 5 4.13 -1.98 -24.76
CA LYS A 5 5.30 -2.40 -24.00
C LYS A 5 4.94 -2.96 -22.63
N ILE A 6 3.98 -2.33 -21.94
CA ILE A 6 3.46 -2.84 -20.66
C ILE A 6 2.88 -4.23 -20.86
N VAL A 7 2.00 -4.41 -21.84
CA VAL A 7 1.39 -5.71 -22.18
C VAL A 7 2.46 -6.75 -22.53
N TYR A 8 3.47 -6.37 -23.31
CA TYR A 8 4.57 -7.30 -23.65
C TYR A 8 5.28 -7.82 -22.39
N TRP A 9 5.61 -6.94 -21.45
CA TRP A 9 6.31 -7.36 -20.23
C TRP A 9 5.39 -8.09 -19.26
N LEU A 10 4.11 -7.71 -19.15
CA LEU A 10 3.13 -8.46 -18.36
C LEU A 10 2.96 -9.90 -18.88
N LYS A 11 2.92 -10.11 -20.21
CA LYS A 11 2.90 -11.45 -20.80
C LYS A 11 4.15 -12.26 -20.47
N LYS A 12 5.30 -11.62 -20.31
CA LYS A 12 6.51 -12.29 -19.80
C LYS A 12 6.39 -12.63 -18.32
N ALA A 13 5.92 -11.69 -17.49
CA ALA A 13 5.69 -11.93 -16.07
C ALA A 13 4.70 -13.07 -15.84
N GLU A 14 3.63 -13.16 -16.61
CA GLU A 14 2.63 -14.24 -16.53
C GLU A 14 3.26 -15.64 -16.67
N THR A 15 4.32 -15.79 -17.46
CA THR A 15 5.00 -17.08 -17.66
C THR A 15 5.84 -17.52 -16.46
N VAL A 16 6.11 -16.63 -15.52
CA VAL A 16 6.92 -16.87 -14.31
C VAL A 16 6.18 -16.55 -13.02
N ALA A 17 4.86 -16.45 -13.10
CA ALA A 17 4.01 -16.24 -11.93
C ALA A 17 4.24 -17.32 -10.87
N GLU A 18 4.26 -16.93 -9.59
CA GLU A 18 4.55 -17.83 -8.47
C GLU A 18 3.48 -18.90 -8.27
N ASN A 19 2.24 -18.56 -8.61
CA ASN A 19 1.08 -19.42 -8.45
C ASN A 19 -0.06 -19.03 -9.42
N GLU A 20 -1.11 -19.84 -9.46
CA GLU A 20 -2.25 -19.61 -10.36
C GLU A 20 -3.06 -18.35 -9.99
N ALA A 21 -3.09 -17.95 -8.72
CA ALA A 21 -3.77 -16.72 -8.29
C ALA A 21 -3.06 -15.48 -8.88
N GLN A 22 -1.75 -15.39 -8.70
CA GLN A 22 -0.95 -14.31 -9.28
C GLN A 22 -1.03 -14.29 -10.81
N LYS A 23 -1.00 -15.46 -11.44
CA LYS A 23 -1.17 -15.56 -12.89
C LYS A 23 -2.52 -15.02 -13.37
N ALA A 24 -3.60 -15.32 -12.63
CA ALA A 24 -4.93 -14.81 -12.94
C ALA A 24 -4.99 -13.27 -12.80
N VAL A 25 -4.33 -12.70 -11.78
CA VAL A 25 -4.19 -11.25 -11.60
C VAL A 25 -3.52 -10.61 -12.81
N ILE A 26 -2.36 -11.16 -13.23
CA ILE A 26 -1.60 -10.65 -14.37
C ILE A 26 -2.41 -10.77 -15.68
N SER A 27 -3.08 -11.89 -15.88
CA SER A 27 -3.92 -12.15 -17.07
C SER A 27 -5.05 -11.12 -17.21
N LYS A 28 -5.72 -10.77 -16.09
CA LYS A 28 -6.78 -9.75 -16.09
C LYS A 28 -6.25 -8.35 -16.35
N LEU A 29 -5.10 -8.02 -15.80
CA LEU A 29 -4.46 -6.74 -16.08
C LEU A 29 -4.04 -6.60 -17.55
N ILE A 30 -3.49 -7.67 -18.16
CA ILE A 30 -3.21 -7.70 -19.59
C ILE A 30 -4.47 -7.41 -20.39
N ARG A 31 -5.56 -8.11 -20.09
CA ARG A 31 -6.84 -7.91 -20.77
C ARG A 31 -7.35 -6.48 -20.64
N PHE A 32 -7.26 -5.87 -19.45
CA PHE A 32 -7.61 -4.47 -19.28
C PHE A 32 -6.81 -3.56 -20.20
N TYR A 33 -5.50 -3.73 -20.26
CA TYR A 33 -4.66 -2.91 -21.15
C TYR A 33 -4.91 -3.12 -22.64
N GLU A 34 -5.33 -4.32 -23.04
CA GLU A 34 -5.67 -4.64 -24.44
C GLU A 34 -7.04 -4.08 -24.83
N THR A 35 -8.00 -4.01 -23.92
CA THR A 35 -9.39 -3.68 -24.22
C THR A 35 -9.83 -2.28 -23.76
N GLY A 36 -9.19 -1.73 -22.72
CA GLY A 36 -9.64 -0.53 -22.02
C GLY A 36 -10.94 -0.73 -21.23
N ASN A 37 -11.39 -1.97 -21.01
CA ASN A 37 -12.64 -2.25 -20.33
C ASN A 37 -12.47 -2.16 -18.81
N LEU A 38 -13.11 -1.19 -18.17
CA LEU A 38 -13.04 -0.96 -16.74
C LEU A 38 -13.52 -2.15 -15.89
N LYS A 39 -14.40 -3.00 -16.41
CA LYS A 39 -14.80 -4.23 -15.72
C LYS A 39 -13.64 -5.22 -15.58
N ASP A 40 -12.76 -5.29 -16.58
CA ASP A 40 -11.56 -6.11 -16.49
C ASP A 40 -10.59 -5.55 -15.44
N PHE A 41 -10.55 -4.22 -15.25
CA PHE A 41 -9.77 -3.58 -14.18
C PHE A 41 -10.36 -3.84 -12.79
N ASP A 42 -11.68 -3.79 -12.64
CA ASP A 42 -12.35 -4.17 -11.40
C ASP A 42 -12.08 -5.63 -11.03
N GLU A 43 -12.17 -6.54 -12.01
CA GLU A 43 -11.87 -7.96 -11.80
C GLU A 43 -10.38 -8.19 -11.44
N TYR A 44 -9.47 -7.46 -12.09
CA TYR A 44 -8.06 -7.43 -11.70
C TYR A 44 -7.90 -7.02 -10.24
N ALA A 45 -8.52 -5.92 -9.82
CA ALA A 45 -8.43 -5.42 -8.45
C ALA A 45 -8.98 -6.42 -7.42
N ILE A 46 -10.11 -7.08 -7.72
CA ILE A 46 -10.70 -8.11 -6.86
C ILE A 46 -9.77 -9.32 -6.70
N LEU A 47 -9.19 -9.80 -7.81
CA LEU A 47 -8.25 -10.92 -7.77
C LEU A 47 -6.97 -10.55 -7.01
N TRP A 48 -6.47 -9.33 -7.25
CA TRP A 48 -5.28 -8.82 -6.57
C TRP A 48 -5.47 -8.72 -5.06
N VAL A 49 -6.63 -8.23 -4.59
CA VAL A 49 -6.96 -8.19 -3.15
C VAL A 49 -6.95 -9.58 -2.52
N LYS A 50 -7.38 -10.59 -3.27
CA LYS A 50 -7.47 -11.98 -2.79
C LYS A 50 -6.14 -12.74 -2.81
N ASP A 51 -5.18 -12.29 -3.60
CA ASP A 51 -3.85 -12.90 -3.66
C ASP A 51 -2.99 -12.45 -2.47
N LEU A 52 -3.05 -13.21 -1.38
CA LEU A 52 -2.33 -12.94 -0.14
C LEU A 52 -1.04 -13.76 0.00
N ASP A 53 -0.89 -14.81 -0.79
CA ASP A 53 0.18 -15.80 -0.64
C ASP A 53 1.41 -15.51 -1.49
N SER A 54 1.26 -14.75 -2.57
CA SER A 54 2.39 -14.36 -3.42
C SER A 54 3.43 -13.55 -2.63
N ARG A 55 4.67 -13.94 -2.76
CA ARG A 55 5.81 -13.27 -2.11
C ARG A 55 6.21 -12.00 -2.85
N ILE A 56 6.21 -12.06 -4.18
CA ILE A 56 6.38 -10.90 -5.05
C ILE A 56 4.99 -10.38 -5.38
N ASP A 57 4.77 -9.11 -5.15
CA ASP A 57 3.49 -8.46 -5.47
C ASP A 57 3.76 -7.19 -6.30
N PHE A 58 2.72 -6.66 -6.89
CA PHE A 58 2.85 -5.48 -7.72
C PHE A 58 1.57 -4.63 -7.74
N VAL A 59 1.75 -3.34 -7.90
CA VAL A 59 0.71 -2.40 -8.30
C VAL A 59 1.05 -1.94 -9.71
N ASN A 60 0.07 -1.91 -10.59
CA ASN A 60 0.27 -1.43 -11.96
C ASN A 60 -1.06 -0.98 -12.55
N GLY A 61 -1.21 0.31 -12.83
CA GLY A 61 -2.44 0.81 -13.42
C GLY A 61 -2.62 2.31 -13.28
N PHE A 62 -3.78 2.77 -13.72
CA PHE A 62 -4.27 4.12 -13.55
C PHE A 62 -5.07 4.18 -12.24
N THR A 63 -4.37 4.17 -11.12
CA THR A 63 -4.96 3.95 -9.79
C THR A 63 -5.20 5.24 -9.03
N GLU A 64 -4.41 6.28 -9.29
CA GLU A 64 -4.46 7.51 -8.53
C GLU A 64 -5.13 8.66 -9.30
N SER A 65 -5.82 9.50 -8.55
CA SER A 65 -6.55 10.65 -9.07
C SER A 65 -6.11 11.98 -8.43
N TYR A 66 -5.00 12.00 -7.72
CA TYR A 66 -4.42 13.25 -7.21
C TYR A 66 -4.12 14.21 -8.36
N GLY A 67 -4.56 15.46 -8.24
CA GLY A 67 -4.42 16.43 -9.32
C GLY A 67 -5.36 16.24 -10.51
N ASP A 68 -6.34 15.34 -10.39
CA ASP A 68 -7.41 15.12 -11.38
C ASP A 68 -8.80 15.36 -10.77
N PRO A 69 -9.14 16.61 -10.40
CA PRO A 69 -10.38 16.90 -9.66
C PRO A 69 -11.65 16.59 -10.46
N LEU A 70 -11.55 16.44 -11.77
CA LEU A 70 -12.68 16.06 -12.63
C LEU A 70 -12.80 14.56 -12.86
N GLY A 71 -11.83 13.75 -12.37
CA GLY A 71 -11.82 12.31 -12.55
C GLY A 71 -11.75 11.85 -14.02
N MET A 72 -11.05 12.62 -14.87
CA MET A 72 -11.08 12.41 -16.32
C MET A 72 -9.91 11.63 -16.87
N LYS A 73 -8.79 11.53 -16.17
CA LYS A 73 -7.58 10.93 -16.75
C LYS A 73 -6.84 9.97 -15.81
N ALA A 74 -6.94 10.12 -14.50
CA ALA A 74 -6.14 9.41 -13.50
C ALA A 74 -4.61 9.51 -13.77
N SER A 75 -3.82 9.03 -12.82
CA SER A 75 -2.36 8.91 -12.96
C SER A 75 -1.96 7.44 -12.99
N TRP A 76 -0.99 7.13 -13.86
CA TRP A 76 -0.45 5.78 -13.92
C TRP A 76 0.71 5.61 -12.96
N GLU A 77 0.66 4.52 -12.22
CA GLU A 77 1.73 4.14 -11.30
C GLU A 77 2.07 2.66 -11.41
N SER A 78 3.26 2.32 -10.97
CA SER A 78 3.71 0.94 -10.87
C SER A 78 4.69 0.79 -9.71
N LEU A 79 4.47 -0.26 -8.94
CA LEU A 79 5.33 -0.72 -7.87
C LEU A 79 5.51 -2.22 -8.01
N VAL A 80 6.76 -2.70 -8.01
CA VAL A 80 7.07 -4.12 -7.81
C VAL A 80 7.75 -4.25 -6.46
N ASN A 81 7.27 -5.17 -5.65
CA ASN A 81 7.70 -5.33 -4.27
C ASN A 81 7.78 -6.79 -3.84
N PHE A 82 8.41 -7.03 -2.72
CA PHE A 82 8.39 -8.31 -2.04
C PHE A 82 8.12 -8.13 -0.54
N LYS A 83 7.40 -9.09 0.02
CA LYS A 83 6.99 -9.09 1.43
C LYS A 83 8.22 -9.15 2.34
N ASP A 84 8.31 -8.19 3.29
CA ASP A 84 9.19 -8.28 4.44
C ASP A 84 8.49 -9.14 5.52
N ILE A 85 9.01 -10.34 5.72
CA ILE A 85 8.34 -11.34 6.58
C ILE A 85 8.44 -10.93 8.06
N GLU A 86 9.58 -10.39 8.47
CA GLU A 86 9.82 -10.00 9.88
C GLU A 86 8.96 -8.80 10.27
N SER A 87 9.01 -7.74 9.48
CA SER A 87 8.26 -6.52 9.75
C SER A 87 6.74 -6.71 9.59
N THR A 88 6.31 -7.61 8.71
CA THR A 88 4.89 -7.92 8.51
C THR A 88 4.24 -8.52 9.76
N HIS A 89 4.98 -9.23 10.59
CA HIS A 89 4.41 -9.79 11.82
C HIS A 89 3.78 -8.72 12.73
N ARG A 90 4.35 -7.51 12.78
CA ARG A 90 3.79 -6.37 13.53
C ARG A 90 2.43 -5.93 12.97
N THR A 91 2.32 -5.80 11.67
CA THR A 91 1.07 -5.39 11.01
C THR A 91 -0.01 -6.48 11.10
N GLU A 92 0.38 -7.75 11.11
CA GLU A 92 -0.54 -8.88 11.33
C GLU A 92 -1.17 -8.82 12.72
N ILE A 93 -0.41 -8.44 13.76
CA ILE A 93 -0.94 -8.26 15.11
C ILE A 93 -1.96 -7.12 15.14
N ILE A 94 -1.66 -5.99 14.53
CA ILE A 94 -2.59 -4.84 14.46
C ILE A 94 -3.85 -5.24 13.71
N SER A 95 -3.73 -5.82 12.53
CA SER A 95 -4.84 -6.22 11.68
C SER A 95 -5.75 -7.27 12.34
N SER A 96 -5.18 -8.23 13.05
CA SER A 96 -5.95 -9.24 13.80
C SER A 96 -6.76 -8.67 14.97
N ASN A 97 -6.41 -7.48 15.43
CA ASN A 97 -7.14 -6.75 16.49
C ASN A 97 -8.00 -5.59 15.94
N ALA A 98 -8.23 -5.52 14.63
CA ALA A 98 -8.94 -4.40 14.00
C ALA A 98 -10.33 -4.17 14.59
N GLN A 99 -11.11 -5.23 14.91
CA GLN A 99 -12.41 -5.10 15.56
C GLN A 99 -12.30 -4.44 16.95
N TRP A 100 -11.27 -4.80 17.72
CA TRP A 100 -11.06 -4.17 19.03
C TRP A 100 -10.83 -2.65 18.89
N PHE A 101 -10.04 -2.24 17.92
CA PHE A 101 -9.80 -0.81 17.65
C PHE A 101 -11.07 -0.09 17.20
N GLU A 102 -11.89 -0.70 16.34
CA GLU A 102 -13.18 -0.16 15.92
C GLU A 102 -14.09 0.07 17.12
N ASP A 103 -14.24 -0.94 17.97
CA ASP A 103 -15.13 -0.91 19.12
C ASP A 103 -14.71 0.15 20.16
N HIS A 104 -13.39 0.39 20.30
CA HIS A 104 -12.82 1.35 21.28
C HIS A 104 -12.46 2.71 20.66
N SER A 105 -12.67 2.91 19.36
CA SER A 105 -12.43 4.20 18.72
C SER A 105 -13.35 5.30 19.34
N PRO A 106 -12.91 6.58 19.38
CA PRO A 106 -13.71 7.69 19.90
C PRO A 106 -14.83 8.13 18.94
N VAL A 107 -15.13 7.34 17.93
CA VAL A 107 -16.17 7.61 16.94
C VAL A 107 -17.54 7.26 17.51
N ASP A 108 -18.56 8.06 17.17
CA ASP A 108 -19.95 7.80 17.58
C ASP A 108 -20.40 6.40 17.09
N LYS A 109 -21.13 5.69 17.96
CA LYS A 109 -21.60 4.33 17.69
C LYS A 109 -22.38 4.21 16.37
N ALA A 110 -23.09 5.26 15.96
CA ALA A 110 -23.82 5.26 14.70
C ALA A 110 -22.93 5.15 13.45
N PHE A 111 -21.64 5.41 13.58
CA PHE A 111 -20.65 5.35 12.48
C PHE A 111 -19.68 4.17 12.61
N LYS A 112 -19.79 3.38 13.69
CA LYS A 112 -18.96 2.18 13.85
C LYS A 112 -19.48 1.03 13.00
N LYS A 113 -18.56 0.22 12.52
CA LYS A 113 -18.86 -1.03 11.78
C LYS A 113 -19.20 -2.13 12.79
N ASP A 114 -20.28 -2.84 12.57
CA ASP A 114 -20.63 -4.02 13.38
C ASP A 114 -19.59 -5.15 13.19
N GLU A 115 -19.02 -5.25 11.99
CA GLU A 115 -17.97 -6.22 11.64
C GLU A 115 -16.90 -5.54 10.78
N VAL A 116 -15.67 -5.54 11.28
CA VAL A 116 -14.51 -5.08 10.52
C VAL A 116 -14.04 -6.23 9.64
N LYS A 117 -14.19 -6.07 8.33
CA LYS A 117 -13.57 -6.98 7.35
C LYS A 117 -12.10 -6.60 7.21
N GLY A 118 -11.26 -7.53 7.60
CA GLY A 118 -9.83 -7.30 7.77
C GLY A 118 -9.16 -6.71 6.54
N VAL A 119 -8.40 -5.67 6.78
CA VAL A 119 -7.41 -5.14 5.86
C VAL A 119 -6.22 -6.10 5.90
N SER A 120 -5.79 -6.62 4.75
CA SER A 120 -4.51 -7.32 4.74
C SER A 120 -3.39 -6.29 4.75
N ALA A 121 -2.68 -6.21 5.85
CA ALA A 121 -1.57 -5.28 6.00
C ALA A 121 -0.24 -6.02 5.92
N LYS A 122 0.68 -5.50 5.11
CA LYS A 122 2.02 -6.06 4.92
C LYS A 122 3.05 -4.94 4.94
N VAL A 123 4.21 -5.21 5.52
CA VAL A 123 5.40 -4.40 5.25
C VAL A 123 6.11 -4.99 4.04
N ILE A 124 6.47 -4.15 3.11
CA ILE A 124 7.10 -4.55 1.86
C ILE A 124 8.42 -3.81 1.62
N THR A 125 9.27 -4.44 0.82
CA THR A 125 10.44 -3.80 0.22
C THR A 125 10.12 -3.48 -1.24
N ALA A 126 10.07 -2.20 -1.58
CA ALA A 126 9.95 -1.75 -2.97
C ALA A 126 11.23 -2.09 -3.74
N ALA A 127 11.07 -2.83 -4.83
CA ALA A 127 12.16 -3.19 -5.74
C ALA A 127 12.24 -2.25 -6.94
N ILE A 128 11.09 -1.88 -7.51
CA ILE A 128 11.00 -1.00 -8.68
C ILE A 128 9.80 -0.09 -8.50
N LEU A 129 9.99 1.19 -8.81
CA LEU A 129 8.97 2.22 -8.80
C LEU A 129 8.87 2.84 -10.20
N GLY A 130 7.66 3.22 -10.59
CA GLY A 130 7.43 3.86 -11.88
C GLY A 130 6.17 4.72 -11.89
N GLY A 131 6.05 5.58 -12.90
CA GLY A 131 4.94 6.53 -12.99
C GLY A 131 4.94 7.52 -11.84
N ASP A 132 3.80 7.78 -11.24
CA ASP A 132 3.63 8.76 -10.16
C ASP A 132 4.35 8.38 -8.84
N LEU A 133 4.77 7.13 -8.71
CA LEU A 133 5.59 6.69 -7.56
C LEU A 133 7.08 7.02 -7.71
N TYR A 134 7.48 7.74 -8.76
CA TYR A 134 8.86 8.19 -8.98
C TYR A 134 8.90 9.63 -9.51
N PRO A 135 9.78 10.50 -8.99
CA PRO A 135 10.80 10.29 -7.95
C PRO A 135 10.29 10.42 -6.51
N SER A 136 9.06 10.88 -6.31
CA SER A 136 8.46 11.05 -4.98
C SER A 136 7.58 9.83 -4.69
N THR A 137 7.93 9.09 -3.65
CA THR A 137 7.28 7.82 -3.32
C THR A 137 6.46 7.94 -2.06
N ALA A 138 5.27 7.32 -2.07
CA ALA A 138 4.48 7.11 -0.87
C ALA A 138 5.22 6.23 0.14
N ILE A 139 4.95 6.40 1.43
CA ILE A 139 5.44 5.53 2.50
C ILE A 139 4.50 4.36 2.78
N GLY A 140 3.27 4.46 2.32
CA GLY A 140 2.25 3.43 2.39
C GLY A 140 1.24 3.54 1.25
N ILE A 141 0.53 2.47 0.98
CA ILE A 141 -0.49 2.39 -0.08
C ILE A 141 -1.65 1.55 0.44
N ASN A 142 -2.89 2.02 0.24
CA ASN A 142 -4.10 1.24 0.45
C ASN A 142 -4.93 1.21 -0.84
N LEU A 143 -5.07 0.05 -1.44
CA LEU A 143 -5.76 -0.14 -2.71
C LEU A 143 -6.73 -1.35 -2.67
N PRO A 144 -7.74 -1.38 -3.54
CA PRO A 144 -8.11 -0.41 -4.58
C PRO A 144 -8.83 0.82 -4.02
N ASN A 145 -8.86 1.91 -4.80
CA ASN A 145 -9.59 3.13 -4.45
C ASN A 145 -11.11 3.00 -4.66
N SER A 146 -11.58 1.93 -5.27
CA SER A 146 -12.99 1.68 -5.53
C SER A 146 -13.75 1.29 -4.25
N ASN A 147 -14.63 2.15 -3.76
CA ASN A 147 -15.40 1.94 -2.53
C ASN A 147 -16.23 0.65 -2.54
N TRP A 148 -16.85 0.30 -3.67
CA TRP A 148 -17.66 -0.90 -3.75
C TRP A 148 -16.80 -2.18 -3.66
N ILE A 149 -15.58 -2.18 -4.25
CA ILE A 149 -14.65 -3.31 -4.13
C ILE A 149 -14.18 -3.42 -2.68
N ARG A 150 -13.78 -2.31 -2.06
CA ARG A 150 -13.35 -2.28 -0.65
C ARG A 150 -14.42 -2.83 0.29
N SER A 151 -15.67 -2.41 0.12
CA SER A 151 -16.78 -2.84 0.98
C SER A 151 -17.17 -4.31 0.82
N HIS A 152 -17.02 -4.90 -0.38
CA HIS A 152 -17.44 -6.27 -0.66
C HIS A 152 -16.30 -7.28 -0.67
N HIS A 153 -15.08 -6.85 -1.01
CA HIS A 153 -13.93 -7.73 -1.21
C HIS A 153 -12.73 -7.40 -0.33
N GLY A 154 -12.74 -6.24 0.35
CA GLY A 154 -11.64 -5.75 1.17
C GLY A 154 -10.62 -4.93 0.39
N SER A 155 -9.49 -4.68 1.02
CA SER A 155 -8.36 -3.93 0.46
C SER A 155 -7.03 -4.53 0.89
N LYS A 156 -5.95 -4.20 0.17
CA LYS A 156 -4.59 -4.44 0.61
C LYS A 156 -3.96 -3.12 1.05
N SER A 157 -3.40 -3.13 2.26
CA SER A 157 -2.52 -2.07 2.75
C SER A 157 -1.09 -2.55 2.79
N VAL A 158 -0.18 -1.72 2.35
CA VAL A 158 1.25 -1.99 2.43
C VAL A 158 1.99 -0.78 2.96
N THR A 159 2.88 -1.00 3.93
CA THR A 159 3.88 -0.03 4.36
C THR A 159 5.15 -0.28 3.56
N ILE A 160 5.72 0.75 2.94
CA ILE A 160 6.93 0.62 2.13
C ILE A 160 8.16 0.84 3.03
N GLY A 161 8.58 -0.22 3.72
CA GLY A 161 9.57 -0.16 4.80
C GLY A 161 10.91 0.41 4.38
N ASN A 162 11.47 -0.02 3.26
CA ASN A 162 12.76 0.49 2.79
C ASN A 162 12.73 1.97 2.39
N ILE A 163 11.60 2.50 1.99
CA ILE A 163 11.44 3.92 1.70
C ILE A 163 11.33 4.72 3.00
N THR A 164 10.53 4.23 3.95
CA THR A 164 10.43 4.82 5.29
C THR A 164 11.79 4.87 5.97
N ASP A 165 12.54 3.77 5.95
CA ASP A 165 13.91 3.70 6.47
C ASP A 165 14.86 4.72 5.81
N ALA A 166 14.74 4.90 4.50
CA ALA A 166 15.56 5.85 3.76
C ALA A 166 15.26 7.29 4.20
N TYR A 167 13.99 7.65 4.39
CA TYR A 167 13.60 8.97 4.90
C TYR A 167 14.06 9.18 6.34
N ASN A 168 13.89 8.20 7.22
CA ASN A 168 14.35 8.26 8.60
C ASN A 168 15.88 8.48 8.66
N LYS A 169 16.64 7.67 7.94
CA LYS A 169 18.10 7.83 7.86
C LYS A 169 18.54 9.20 7.32
N ALA A 170 17.83 9.73 6.34
CA ALA A 170 18.11 11.06 5.80
C ALA A 170 17.76 12.19 6.78
N ALA A 171 16.83 11.96 7.69
CA ALA A 171 16.44 12.94 8.71
C ALA A 171 17.40 12.97 9.91
N HIS A 172 18.11 11.88 10.19
CA HIS A 172 19.05 11.84 11.28
C HIS A 172 20.26 12.77 11.04
N GLY A 173 20.60 13.56 12.06
CA GLY A 173 21.80 14.40 12.08
C GLY A 173 21.77 15.58 11.10
N ASN A 174 20.61 15.99 10.62
CA ASN A 174 20.43 17.12 9.70
C ASN A 174 20.32 18.48 10.42
N GLY A 175 20.42 18.52 11.77
CA GLY A 175 20.30 19.72 12.57
C GLY A 175 18.87 20.11 12.95
N PHE A 176 17.86 19.41 12.44
CA PHE A 176 16.46 19.75 12.71
C PHE A 176 16.10 19.61 14.20
N ASN A 177 16.51 18.50 14.85
CA ASN A 177 16.22 18.29 16.26
C ASN A 177 16.97 19.27 17.16
N GLU A 178 18.16 19.69 16.77
CA GLU A 178 18.95 20.70 17.48
C GLU A 178 18.28 22.08 17.44
N GLU A 179 17.61 22.40 16.37
CA GLU A 179 16.97 23.72 16.17
C GLU A 179 15.56 23.78 16.76
N PHE A 180 14.76 22.72 16.59
CA PHE A 180 13.31 22.78 16.82
C PHE A 180 12.82 22.00 18.03
N VAL A 181 13.63 21.14 18.66
CA VAL A 181 13.22 20.41 19.85
C VAL A 181 13.45 21.27 21.10
N TYR A 182 12.41 21.36 21.93
CA TYR A 182 12.37 22.29 23.07
C TYR A 182 13.41 22.00 24.16
N SER A 183 13.72 20.73 24.43
CA SER A 183 14.62 20.36 25.51
C SER A 183 15.48 19.13 25.18
N ASP A 184 16.63 19.04 25.87
CA ASP A 184 17.52 17.86 25.75
C ASP A 184 16.83 16.55 26.13
N THR A 185 15.88 16.59 27.07
CA THR A 185 15.12 15.40 27.47
C THR A 185 14.23 14.92 26.33
N GLU A 186 13.53 15.83 25.64
CA GLU A 186 12.72 15.50 24.48
C GLU A 186 13.58 15.02 23.32
N LYS A 187 14.74 15.63 23.10
CA LYS A 187 15.71 15.18 22.09
C LYS A 187 16.13 13.74 22.34
N GLN A 188 16.47 13.37 23.58
CA GLN A 188 16.81 11.99 23.93
C GLN A 188 15.66 11.00 23.69
N LEU A 189 14.40 11.42 23.93
CA LEU A 189 13.23 10.61 23.61
C LEU A 189 13.04 10.42 22.11
N ILE A 190 13.22 11.49 21.32
CA ILE A 190 13.17 11.43 19.87
C ILE A 190 14.25 10.49 19.34
N ASP A 191 15.51 10.70 19.74
CA ASP A 191 16.64 9.87 19.30
C ASP A 191 16.43 8.37 19.61
N LYS A 192 15.71 8.07 20.70
CA LYS A 192 15.44 6.69 21.11
C LYS A 192 14.22 6.05 20.45
N TYR A 193 13.17 6.82 20.19
CA TYR A 193 11.87 6.25 19.85
C TYR A 193 11.27 6.73 18.54
N ALA A 194 11.81 7.77 17.87
CA ALA A 194 11.19 8.36 16.69
C ALA A 194 10.95 7.33 15.58
N ASP A 195 11.93 6.49 15.28
CA ASP A 195 11.82 5.49 14.22
C ASP A 195 10.68 4.50 14.52
N LEU A 196 10.68 3.92 15.75
CA LEU A 196 9.63 3.00 16.16
C LEU A 196 8.24 3.64 16.16
N THR A 197 8.13 4.87 16.67
CA THR A 197 6.83 5.57 16.71
C THR A 197 6.35 5.95 15.32
N GLY A 198 7.25 6.34 14.42
CA GLY A 198 6.95 6.62 13.03
C GLY A 198 6.44 5.37 12.29
N GLU A 199 7.12 4.24 12.46
CA GLU A 199 6.68 2.96 11.90
C GLU A 199 5.31 2.54 12.41
N LEU A 200 5.11 2.57 13.74
CA LEU A 200 3.81 2.22 14.35
C LEU A 200 2.70 3.16 13.90
N HIS A 201 2.98 4.46 13.75
CA HIS A 201 2.01 5.43 13.24
C HIS A 201 1.57 5.07 11.82
N THR A 202 2.52 4.77 10.94
CA THR A 202 2.24 4.37 9.57
C THR A 202 1.47 3.05 9.52
N ASP A 203 1.90 2.03 10.27
CA ASP A 203 1.23 0.73 10.33
C ASP A 203 -0.23 0.86 10.82
N LEU A 204 -0.47 1.67 11.85
CA LEU A 204 -1.82 1.95 12.37
C LEU A 204 -2.68 2.71 11.34
N HIS A 205 -2.09 3.67 10.63
CA HIS A 205 -2.76 4.41 9.56
C HIS A 205 -3.21 3.47 8.44
N GLU A 206 -2.31 2.62 7.95
CA GLU A 206 -2.59 1.71 6.84
C GLU A 206 -3.53 0.56 7.24
N CYS A 207 -3.44 0.07 8.49
CA CYS A 207 -4.26 -1.06 8.94
C CYS A 207 -5.67 -0.64 9.40
N LEU A 208 -5.81 0.52 10.01
CA LEU A 208 -7.01 0.93 10.73
C LEU A 208 -7.59 2.25 10.23
N GLY A 209 -6.77 3.16 9.67
CA GLY A 209 -7.20 4.46 9.20
C GLY A 209 -7.98 4.41 7.89
N HIS A 210 -7.74 3.41 7.10
CA HIS A 210 -8.42 3.15 5.84
C HIS A 210 -9.49 2.08 5.99
#